data_3aff663a9fb4a7187b9c9b5142220370
#
_entry.id   3aff663a9fb4a7187b9c9b5142220370
#
_cell.length_a   1.000
_cell.length_b   1.000
_cell.length_c   1.000
_cell.angle_alpha   90.00
_cell.angle_beta   90.00
_cell.angle_gamma   90.00
#
_symmetry.space_group_name_H-M   'P 1'
#
loop_
_entity.id
_entity.type
_entity.pdbx_description
1 polymer ?
#
loop_
_entity_poly.entity_id
_entity_poly.type
_entity_poly.pdbx_seq_one_letter_code
_entity_poly.pdbx_strand_id
1 'polypeptide(L)'
;MIFSKQTIIQRALEEDIGTGDITTEAIVPKHSTSTAVITSKEPGIIAGLNILNDIFTKASITYHVKDGDRIKAGQRLAEISGNTRYLLSRERVALNFLRHLSGIATETSKYVTAVKNKAIILDTRKTTPGLRKLEKYAVRMGGAQN
;
A
#
# COMPACT_ATOMS: atom_id res chain seq x y z
N MET A 1 -13.77 -15.80 -13.43
CA MET A 1 -13.67 -14.32 -13.43
C MET A 1 -12.40 -13.92 -12.69
N ILE A 2 -11.40 -13.38 -13.38
CA ILE A 2 -10.14 -12.96 -12.73
C ILE A 2 -10.37 -11.53 -12.23
N PHE A 3 -10.45 -11.33 -10.92
CA PHE A 3 -10.56 -9.99 -10.34
C PHE A 3 -9.35 -9.14 -10.74
N SER A 4 -9.62 -7.98 -11.33
CA SER A 4 -8.59 -6.98 -11.59
C SER A 4 -8.11 -6.36 -10.26
N LYS A 5 -6.90 -5.78 -10.23
CA LYS A 5 -6.40 -4.98 -9.10
C LYS A 5 -7.43 -3.93 -8.66
N GLN A 6 -8.02 -3.25 -9.61
CA GLN A 6 -9.01 -2.20 -9.38
C GLN A 6 -10.28 -2.72 -8.68
N THR A 7 -10.74 -3.94 -9.02
CA THR A 7 -11.90 -4.57 -8.36
C THR A 7 -11.61 -4.91 -6.90
N ILE A 8 -10.39 -5.34 -6.56
CA ILE A 8 -9.98 -5.67 -5.19
C ILE A 8 -9.94 -4.42 -4.32
N ILE A 9 -9.35 -3.34 -4.83
CA ILE A 9 -9.26 -2.06 -4.14
C ILE A 9 -10.65 -1.47 -3.90
N GLN A 10 -11.51 -1.51 -4.91
CA GLN A 10 -12.88 -1.01 -4.78
C GLN A 10 -13.66 -1.77 -3.71
N ARG A 11 -13.56 -3.10 -3.67
CA ARG A 11 -14.21 -3.91 -2.62
C ARG A 11 -13.68 -3.59 -1.23
N ALA A 12 -12.38 -3.39 -1.08
CA ALA A 12 -11.78 -3.00 0.19
C ALA A 12 -12.26 -1.62 0.64
N LEU A 13 -12.46 -0.68 -0.28
CA LEU A 13 -13.04 0.63 0.01
C LEU A 13 -14.53 0.52 0.39
N GLU A 14 -15.30 -0.31 -0.31
CA GLU A 14 -16.71 -0.57 0.00
C GLU A 14 -16.87 -1.23 1.37
N GLU A 15 -16.00 -2.18 1.72
CA GLU A 15 -15.97 -2.85 3.02
C GLU A 15 -15.66 -1.87 4.18
N ASP A 16 -14.66 -1.02 4.00
CA ASP A 16 -14.17 -0.12 5.07
C ASP A 16 -15.04 1.12 5.23
N ILE A 17 -15.52 1.71 4.13
CA ILE A 17 -16.32 2.94 4.17
C ILE A 17 -17.80 2.63 4.45
N GLY A 18 -18.31 1.50 3.96
CA GLY A 18 -19.71 1.08 4.16
C GLY A 18 -20.70 2.16 3.72
N THR A 19 -21.59 2.54 4.64
CA THR A 19 -22.61 3.58 4.43
C THR A 19 -22.10 5.00 4.62
N GLY A 20 -20.82 5.19 4.97
CA GLY A 20 -20.18 6.49 5.18
C GLY A 20 -19.31 6.54 6.45
N ASP A 21 -18.46 7.55 6.54
CA ASP A 21 -17.63 7.83 7.72
C ASP A 21 -18.31 8.88 8.60
N ILE A 22 -19.24 8.39 9.44
CA ILE A 22 -20.10 9.23 10.32
C ILE A 22 -19.24 10.17 11.18
N THR A 23 -18.13 9.67 11.72
CA THR A 23 -17.24 10.48 12.57
C THR A 23 -16.61 11.62 11.79
N THR A 24 -16.01 11.32 10.65
CA THR A 24 -15.41 12.35 9.79
C THR A 24 -16.46 13.36 9.29
N GLU A 25 -17.64 12.88 8.93
CA GLU A 25 -18.72 13.77 8.45
C GLU A 25 -19.23 14.71 9.55
N ALA A 26 -19.23 14.28 10.81
CA ALA A 26 -19.69 15.09 11.93
C ALA A 26 -18.72 16.20 12.34
N ILE A 27 -17.41 15.95 12.28
CA ILE A 27 -16.41 16.86 12.86
C ILE A 27 -15.56 17.62 11.84
N VAL A 28 -15.47 17.14 10.59
CA VAL A 28 -14.63 17.77 9.55
C VAL A 28 -15.48 18.59 8.61
N PRO A 29 -15.19 19.88 8.36
CA PRO A 29 -15.93 20.70 7.41
C PRO A 29 -15.89 20.13 5.98
N LYS A 30 -17.02 20.16 5.26
CA LYS A 30 -17.17 19.54 3.93
C LYS A 30 -16.15 20.03 2.89
N HIS A 31 -15.78 21.29 2.96
CA HIS A 31 -14.88 21.94 1.98
C HIS A 31 -13.43 22.05 2.47
N SER A 32 -13.09 21.44 3.61
CA SER A 32 -11.71 21.46 4.11
C SER A 32 -10.79 20.66 3.19
N THR A 33 -9.58 21.17 3.01
CA THR A 33 -8.49 20.50 2.29
C THR A 33 -7.31 20.28 3.22
N SER A 34 -6.58 19.20 3.01
CA SER A 34 -5.42 18.84 3.82
C SER A 34 -4.36 18.15 2.96
N THR A 35 -3.16 18.08 3.49
CA THR A 35 -2.09 17.23 2.98
C THR A 35 -1.78 16.18 4.04
N ALA A 36 -2.01 14.92 3.70
CA ALA A 36 -1.62 13.77 4.51
C ALA A 36 -0.21 13.32 4.12
N VAL A 37 0.60 12.96 5.11
CA VAL A 37 1.96 12.45 4.90
C VAL A 37 2.03 11.00 5.35
N ILE A 38 2.43 10.12 4.46
CA ILE A 38 2.70 8.71 4.77
C ILE A 38 4.18 8.59 5.17
N THR A 39 4.42 8.10 6.39
CA THR A 39 5.77 7.86 6.91
C THR A 39 5.93 6.40 7.33
N SER A 40 7.14 5.86 7.17
CA SER A 40 7.46 4.54 7.70
C SER A 40 7.70 4.59 9.21
N LYS A 41 7.15 3.63 9.95
CA LYS A 41 7.45 3.45 11.38
C LYS A 41 8.70 2.60 11.61
N GLU A 42 9.03 1.73 10.68
CA GLU A 42 10.11 0.75 10.78
C GLU A 42 10.92 0.70 9.48
N PRO A 43 12.18 0.23 9.52
CA PRO A 43 12.94 -0.01 8.30
C PRO A 43 12.38 -1.23 7.54
N GLY A 44 12.48 -1.18 6.21
CA GLY A 44 11.98 -2.27 5.37
C GLY A 44 12.16 -2.03 3.88
N ILE A 45 11.41 -2.79 3.08
CA ILE A 45 11.26 -2.59 1.63
C ILE A 45 9.84 -2.11 1.37
N ILE A 46 9.70 -0.95 0.76
CA ILE A 46 8.37 -0.44 0.40
C ILE A 46 7.81 -1.17 -0.82
N ALA A 47 6.52 -1.52 -0.77
CA ALA A 47 5.81 -2.08 -1.91
C ALA A 47 4.32 -1.68 -1.88
N GLY A 48 3.77 -1.35 -3.04
CA GLY A 48 2.36 -1.03 -3.19
C GLY A 48 2.05 0.46 -3.32
N LEU A 49 3.03 1.33 -3.49
CA LEU A 49 2.81 2.76 -3.71
C LEU A 49 1.88 3.03 -4.89
N ASN A 50 1.97 2.22 -5.94
CA ASN A 50 1.11 2.34 -7.12
C ASN A 50 -0.39 2.10 -6.82
N ILE A 51 -0.74 1.49 -5.69
CA ILE A 51 -2.13 1.30 -5.25
C ILE A 51 -2.75 2.61 -4.79
N LEU A 52 -1.93 3.54 -4.27
CA LEU A 52 -2.41 4.84 -3.81
C LEU A 52 -3.13 5.61 -4.92
N ASN A 53 -2.68 5.49 -6.19
CA ASN A 53 -3.34 6.13 -7.34
C ASN A 53 -4.77 5.58 -7.56
N ASP A 54 -4.98 4.30 -7.30
CA ASP A 54 -6.30 3.67 -7.45
C ASP A 54 -7.23 3.99 -6.26
N ILE A 55 -6.66 4.24 -5.08
CA ILE A 55 -7.40 4.61 -3.86
C ILE A 55 -7.74 6.10 -3.86
N PHE A 56 -6.79 6.96 -4.19
CA PHE A 56 -6.91 8.42 -4.10
C PHE A 56 -7.09 9.08 -5.47
N THR A 57 -8.06 8.62 -6.26
CA THR A 57 -8.33 9.07 -7.64
C THR A 57 -8.71 10.55 -7.75
N LYS A 58 -9.11 11.20 -6.63
CA LYS A 58 -9.53 12.62 -6.56
C LYS A 58 -8.56 13.48 -5.73
N ALA A 59 -7.33 13.04 -5.56
CA ALA A 59 -6.28 13.74 -4.83
C ALA A 59 -4.99 13.78 -5.64
N SER A 60 -4.11 14.71 -5.34
CA SER A 60 -2.76 14.74 -5.88
C SER A 60 -1.81 13.97 -4.97
N ILE A 61 -0.88 13.21 -5.56
CA ILE A 61 0.07 12.40 -4.82
C ILE A 61 1.49 12.77 -5.27
N THR A 62 2.36 13.06 -4.29
CA THR A 62 3.80 13.22 -4.49
C THR A 62 4.51 12.07 -3.82
N TYR A 63 5.31 11.32 -4.57
CA TYR A 63 6.11 10.21 -4.05
C TYR A 63 7.54 10.66 -3.75
N HIS A 64 8.08 10.25 -2.59
CA HIS A 64 9.47 10.51 -2.18
C HIS A 64 10.36 9.27 -2.32
N VAL A 65 9.76 8.11 -2.57
CA VAL A 65 10.39 6.82 -2.78
C VAL A 65 9.64 6.05 -3.86
N LYS A 66 10.22 4.97 -4.35
CA LYS A 66 9.58 4.05 -5.30
C LYS A 66 9.49 2.64 -4.71
N ASP A 67 8.59 1.83 -5.25
CA ASP A 67 8.46 0.42 -4.86
C ASP A 67 9.80 -0.32 -5.07
N GLY A 68 10.18 -1.13 -4.08
CA GLY A 68 11.45 -1.83 -4.00
C GLY A 68 12.57 -1.07 -3.27
N ASP A 69 12.39 0.21 -2.97
CA ASP A 69 13.38 0.96 -2.20
C ASP A 69 13.49 0.46 -0.75
N ARG A 70 14.70 0.50 -0.20
CA ARG A 70 14.93 0.36 1.25
C ARG A 70 14.54 1.65 1.94
N ILE A 71 13.67 1.55 2.95
CA ILE A 71 13.19 2.68 3.74
C ILE A 71 13.67 2.57 5.18
N LYS A 72 13.75 3.73 5.86
CA LYS A 72 14.15 3.86 7.27
C LYS A 72 12.95 4.30 8.12
N ALA A 73 13.00 4.03 9.42
CA ALA A 73 12.03 4.58 10.35
C ALA A 73 11.99 6.12 10.26
N GLY A 74 10.80 6.70 10.29
CA GLY A 74 10.56 8.14 10.14
C GLY A 74 10.66 8.69 8.72
N GLN A 75 11.02 7.87 7.73
CA GLN A 75 11.15 8.33 6.36
C GLN A 75 9.78 8.66 5.75
N ARG A 76 9.68 9.83 5.10
CA ARG A 76 8.51 10.19 4.30
C ARG A 76 8.49 9.36 3.02
N LEU A 77 7.32 8.77 2.73
CA LEU A 77 7.12 7.89 1.57
C LEU A 77 6.31 8.56 0.49
N ALA A 78 5.23 9.23 0.87
CA ALA A 78 4.35 9.96 -0.04
C ALA A 78 3.61 11.08 0.70
N GLU A 79 3.19 12.09 -0.06
CA GLU A 79 2.27 13.15 0.37
C GLU A 79 1.02 13.12 -0.51
N ILE A 80 -0.16 13.24 0.11
CA ILE A 80 -1.45 13.14 -0.56
C ILE A 80 -2.27 14.37 -0.20
N SER A 81 -2.58 15.22 -1.18
CA SER A 81 -3.29 16.47 -0.98
C SER A 81 -4.67 16.41 -1.63
N GLY A 82 -5.71 16.81 -0.89
CA GLY A 82 -7.07 16.78 -1.36
C GLY A 82 -8.10 17.15 -0.31
N ASN A 83 -9.38 16.86 -0.59
CA ASN A 83 -10.44 17.06 0.39
C ASN A 83 -10.21 16.20 1.64
N THR A 84 -10.28 16.84 2.82
CA THR A 84 -9.93 16.17 4.09
C THR A 84 -10.81 14.97 4.38
N ARG A 85 -12.12 15.06 4.18
CA ARG A 85 -13.05 13.93 4.38
C ARG A 85 -12.72 12.76 3.45
N TYR A 86 -12.41 13.08 2.19
CA TYR A 86 -12.04 12.08 1.19
C TYR A 86 -10.73 11.36 1.54
N LEU A 87 -9.73 12.07 2.07
CA LEU A 87 -8.46 11.48 2.50
C LEU A 87 -8.67 10.56 3.71
N LEU A 88 -9.35 11.04 4.75
CA LEU A 88 -9.58 10.30 5.99
C LEU A 88 -10.36 8.99 5.75
N SER A 89 -11.42 9.02 4.94
CA SER A 89 -12.22 7.84 4.65
C SER A 89 -11.49 6.73 3.89
N ARG A 90 -10.31 7.01 3.32
CA ARG A 90 -9.50 6.07 2.53
C ARG A 90 -8.17 5.69 3.15
N GLU A 91 -7.77 6.41 4.21
CA GLU A 91 -6.49 6.23 4.89
C GLU A 91 -6.25 4.77 5.29
N ARG A 92 -7.22 4.17 5.98
CA ARG A 92 -7.10 2.80 6.52
C ARG A 92 -6.86 1.77 5.44
N VAL A 93 -7.60 1.83 4.34
CA VAL A 93 -7.42 0.92 3.19
C VAL A 93 -6.04 1.10 2.59
N ALA A 94 -5.60 2.34 2.39
CA ALA A 94 -4.28 2.64 1.85
C ALA A 94 -3.16 2.08 2.73
N LEU A 95 -3.21 2.36 4.04
CA LEU A 95 -2.21 1.89 4.99
C LEU A 95 -2.22 0.36 5.13
N ASN A 96 -3.37 -0.29 5.08
CA ASN A 96 -3.47 -1.75 5.14
C ASN A 96 -2.80 -2.42 3.93
N PHE A 97 -3.03 -1.95 2.71
CA PHE A 97 -2.33 -2.47 1.54
C PHE A 97 -0.83 -2.22 1.61
N LEU A 98 -0.39 -1.00 1.92
CA LEU A 98 1.03 -0.67 2.02
C LEU A 98 1.74 -1.53 3.08
N ARG A 99 1.13 -1.69 4.25
CA ARG A 99 1.68 -2.51 5.33
C ARG A 99 1.80 -3.98 4.91
N HIS A 100 0.74 -4.54 4.32
CA HIS A 100 0.72 -5.93 3.89
C HIS A 100 1.79 -6.21 2.84
N LEU A 101 1.83 -5.41 1.78
CA LEU A 101 2.76 -5.63 0.67
C LEU A 101 4.21 -5.32 1.06
N SER A 102 4.45 -4.27 1.82
CA SER A 102 5.80 -3.94 2.31
C SER A 102 6.30 -4.98 3.31
N GLY A 103 5.41 -5.57 4.11
CA GLY A 103 5.75 -6.70 4.98
C GLY A 103 6.26 -7.91 4.19
N ILE A 104 5.53 -8.30 3.13
CA ILE A 104 5.93 -9.38 2.21
C ILE A 104 7.27 -9.06 1.54
N ALA A 105 7.43 -7.84 1.00
CA ALA A 105 8.66 -7.43 0.33
C ALA A 105 9.85 -7.43 1.30
N THR A 106 9.65 -6.93 2.51
CA THR A 106 10.68 -6.88 3.56
C THR A 106 11.11 -8.28 3.97
N GLU A 107 10.16 -9.17 4.24
CA GLU A 107 10.47 -10.55 4.61
C GLU A 107 11.18 -11.27 3.45
N THR A 108 10.69 -11.13 2.23
CA THR A 108 11.34 -11.68 1.03
C THR A 108 12.79 -11.22 0.91
N SER A 109 13.07 -9.93 1.15
CA SER A 109 14.42 -9.37 1.03
C SER A 109 15.42 -10.00 2.01
N LYS A 110 14.96 -10.46 3.17
CA LYS A 110 15.80 -11.17 4.15
C LYS A 110 16.28 -12.51 3.57
N TYR A 111 15.38 -13.29 2.97
CA TYR A 111 15.72 -14.58 2.34
C TYR A 111 16.64 -14.37 1.13
N VAL A 112 16.33 -13.42 0.26
CA VAL A 112 17.20 -13.06 -0.89
C VAL A 112 18.60 -12.70 -0.42
N THR A 113 18.71 -11.89 0.64
CA THR A 113 20.01 -11.51 1.22
C THR A 113 20.74 -12.70 1.85
N ALA A 114 20.01 -13.59 2.55
CA ALA A 114 20.59 -14.74 3.24
C ALA A 114 21.22 -15.76 2.30
N VAL A 115 20.66 -15.96 1.11
CA VAL A 115 21.21 -16.94 0.14
C VAL A 115 22.45 -16.44 -0.58
N LYS A 116 22.83 -15.15 -0.46
CA LYS A 116 24.08 -14.59 -0.99
C LYS A 116 24.34 -14.95 -2.48
N ASN A 117 23.30 -14.88 -3.31
CA ASN A 117 23.32 -15.29 -4.73
C ASN A 117 23.63 -16.77 -5.01
N LYS A 118 23.61 -17.65 -3.99
CA LYS A 118 23.84 -19.09 -4.18
C LYS A 118 22.58 -19.84 -4.62
N ALA A 119 21.41 -19.21 -4.50
CA ALA A 119 20.14 -19.77 -4.91
C ALA A 119 19.19 -18.64 -5.34
N ILE A 120 18.18 -18.98 -6.12
CA ILE A 120 17.10 -18.07 -6.51
C ILE A 120 15.92 -18.36 -5.58
N ILE A 121 15.41 -17.32 -4.93
CA ILE A 121 14.18 -17.39 -4.14
C ILE A 121 12.99 -17.21 -5.10
N LEU A 122 12.08 -18.16 -5.10
CA LEU A 122 10.87 -18.13 -5.90
C LEU A 122 9.65 -17.88 -5.02
N ASP A 123 8.60 -17.31 -5.61
CA ASP A 123 7.31 -17.15 -4.96
C ASP A 123 6.53 -18.49 -4.86
N THR A 124 5.34 -18.43 -4.31
CA THR A 124 4.44 -19.56 -4.16
C THR A 124 3.04 -19.25 -4.68
N ARG A 125 2.25 -20.29 -4.99
CA ARG A 125 0.81 -20.17 -5.24
C ARG A 125 -0.04 -20.21 -3.96
N LYS A 126 0.56 -20.44 -2.80
CA LYS A 126 -0.11 -20.42 -1.49
C LYS A 126 -0.19 -18.99 -0.99
N THR A 127 -1.09 -18.23 -1.57
CA THR A 127 -1.29 -16.79 -1.33
C THR A 127 -2.66 -16.54 -0.71
N THR A 128 -2.84 -15.37 -0.10
CA THR A 128 -4.15 -14.92 0.36
C THR A 128 -5.16 -14.93 -0.80
N PRO A 129 -6.33 -15.57 -0.64
CA PRO A 129 -7.35 -15.59 -1.67
C PRO A 129 -7.69 -14.17 -2.17
N GLY A 130 -7.68 -14.00 -3.50
CA GLY A 130 -7.90 -12.69 -4.13
C GLY A 130 -6.66 -11.81 -4.26
N LEU A 131 -5.66 -11.92 -3.40
CA LEU A 131 -4.50 -11.01 -3.38
C LEU A 131 -3.26 -11.49 -4.15
N ARG A 132 -3.31 -12.68 -4.79
CA ARG A 132 -2.13 -13.30 -5.41
C ARG A 132 -1.30 -12.37 -6.30
N LYS A 133 -1.94 -11.57 -7.15
CA LYS A 133 -1.23 -10.64 -8.04
C LYS A 133 -0.44 -9.60 -7.28
N LEU A 134 -1.01 -9.06 -6.20
CA LEU A 134 -0.40 -8.05 -5.36
C LEU A 134 0.73 -8.65 -4.51
N GLU A 135 0.51 -9.83 -3.93
CA GLU A 135 1.53 -10.52 -3.13
C GLU A 135 2.74 -10.94 -3.96
N LYS A 136 2.50 -11.49 -5.18
CA LYS A 136 3.58 -11.79 -6.12
C LYS A 136 4.34 -10.54 -6.56
N TYR A 137 3.65 -9.42 -6.74
CA TYR A 137 4.30 -8.14 -6.98
C TYR A 137 5.21 -7.75 -5.81
N ALA A 138 4.73 -7.87 -4.57
CA ALA A 138 5.51 -7.56 -3.37
C ALA A 138 6.74 -8.47 -3.23
N VAL A 139 6.63 -9.74 -3.57
CA VAL A 139 7.76 -10.68 -3.62
C VAL A 139 8.86 -10.20 -4.58
N ARG A 140 8.48 -9.72 -5.78
CA ARG A 140 9.46 -9.13 -6.72
C ARG A 140 10.12 -7.87 -6.16
N MET A 141 9.35 -7.01 -5.47
CA MET A 141 9.91 -5.80 -4.84
C MET A 141 10.91 -6.16 -3.74
N GLY A 142 10.75 -7.32 -3.11
CA GLY A 142 11.72 -7.89 -2.16
C GLY A 142 12.96 -8.53 -2.81
N GLY A 143 13.02 -8.58 -4.15
CA GLY A 143 14.17 -9.08 -4.92
C GLY A 143 14.08 -10.56 -5.30
N ALA A 144 13.00 -11.26 -4.99
CA ALA A 144 12.79 -12.64 -5.45
C ALA A 144 12.11 -12.69 -6.84
N GLN A 145 11.97 -13.88 -7.39
CA GLN A 145 11.40 -14.11 -8.71
C GLN A 145 10.02 -14.78 -8.61
N ASN A 146 9.24 -14.63 -9.70
CA ASN A 146 7.95 -15.32 -9.85
C ASN A 146 8.09 -16.60 -10.67
#